data_1c39dbfa0bfeb01c2bce327151ad23d8
#
_entry.id   1c39dbfa0bfeb01c2bce327151ad23d8
#
_cell.length_a   1.000
_cell.length_b   1.000
_cell.length_c   1.000
_cell.angle_alpha   90.00
_cell.angle_beta   90.00
_cell.angle_gamma   90.00
#
_symmetry.space_group_name_H-M   'P 1'
#
loop_
_entity.id
_entity.type
_entity.pdbx_description
1 polymer ?
#
loop_
_entity_poly.entity_id
_entity_poly.type
_entity_poly.pdbx_seq_one_letter_code
_entity_poly.pdbx_strand_id
1 'polypeptide(L)'
;MNARGTNQIARQIHDGIAQDLVALGYSLDQSLGAPELPASTRAELRTLRFAVTDLIEKVRREILNLRHSSPDLREQAIAICGDRLGVFDLTIPLDRALNPIVIELLRNASEHSGASVINLRTRQDQTFTVIEVSDNGIGGVEMKTDRFGLVGIAEAVAELSGLIEFSDLAPGLLIRVSIPS
;
A
#
# COMPACT_ATOMS: atom_id res chain seq x y z
N MET A 1 10.58 -13.41 -26.65
CA MET A 1 11.41 -13.01 -25.49
C MET A 1 10.72 -13.55 -24.24
N ASN A 2 11.43 -14.41 -23.46
CA ASN A 2 10.80 -15.22 -22.42
C ASN A 2 10.48 -14.40 -21.16
N ALA A 3 9.21 -14.32 -20.80
CA ALA A 3 8.73 -13.72 -19.54
C ALA A 3 9.43 -14.25 -18.27
N ARG A 4 9.95 -15.49 -18.31
CA ARG A 4 10.78 -16.08 -17.24
C ARG A 4 12.13 -15.40 -17.05
N GLY A 5 12.78 -14.93 -18.13
CA GLY A 5 14.09 -14.25 -18.04
C GLY A 5 13.97 -12.85 -17.44
N THR A 6 12.93 -12.10 -17.81
CA THR A 6 12.71 -10.75 -17.29
C THR A 6 12.40 -10.76 -15.79
N ASN A 7 11.64 -11.74 -15.31
CA ASN A 7 11.35 -11.93 -13.88
C ASN A 7 12.60 -12.33 -13.06
N GLN A 8 13.55 -13.05 -13.65
CA GLN A 8 14.76 -13.46 -12.95
C GLN A 8 15.75 -12.30 -12.81
N ILE A 9 15.88 -11.47 -13.84
CA ILE A 9 16.74 -10.27 -13.80
C ILE A 9 16.17 -9.22 -12.85
N ALA A 10 14.86 -8.99 -12.89
CA ALA A 10 14.19 -8.10 -11.95
C ALA A 10 14.42 -8.53 -10.48
N ARG A 11 14.34 -9.83 -10.18
CA ARG A 11 14.65 -10.37 -8.85
C ARG A 11 16.09 -10.12 -8.44
N GLN A 12 17.07 -10.37 -9.31
CA GLN A 12 18.48 -10.15 -8.97
C GLN A 12 18.80 -8.69 -8.68
N ILE A 13 18.22 -7.76 -9.46
CA ILE A 13 18.40 -6.32 -9.25
C ILE A 13 17.75 -5.91 -7.91
N HIS A 14 16.55 -6.37 -7.61
CA HIS A 14 15.86 -6.04 -6.37
C HIS A 14 16.53 -6.63 -5.12
N ASP A 15 17.01 -7.88 -5.21
CA ASP A 15 17.74 -8.50 -4.09
C ASP A 15 19.06 -7.76 -3.79
N GLY A 16 19.74 -7.26 -4.83
CA GLY A 16 20.92 -6.39 -4.68
C GLY A 16 20.58 -5.06 -4.03
N ILE A 17 19.54 -4.36 -4.51
CA ILE A 17 19.11 -3.08 -3.95
C ILE A 17 18.69 -3.23 -2.48
N ALA A 18 17.96 -4.28 -2.12
CA ALA A 18 17.57 -4.52 -0.74
C ALA A 18 18.78 -4.70 0.19
N GLN A 19 19.82 -5.42 -0.27
CA GLN A 19 21.06 -5.59 0.49
C GLN A 19 21.83 -4.27 0.64
N ASP A 20 21.91 -3.47 -0.41
CA ASP A 20 22.58 -2.15 -0.39
C ASP A 20 21.87 -1.19 0.57
N LEU A 21 20.55 -1.18 0.59
CA LEU A 21 19.78 -0.37 1.53
C LEU A 21 19.97 -0.82 2.99
N VAL A 22 20.06 -2.11 3.25
CA VAL A 22 20.40 -2.65 4.59
C VAL A 22 21.80 -2.21 5.00
N ALA A 23 22.78 -2.31 4.11
CA ALA A 23 24.15 -1.86 4.36
C ALA A 23 24.21 -0.35 4.66
N LEU A 24 23.44 0.45 3.91
CA LEU A 24 23.29 1.89 4.16
C LEU A 24 22.69 2.16 5.55
N GLY A 25 21.67 1.40 5.94
CA GLY A 25 21.07 1.47 7.27
C GLY A 25 22.09 1.23 8.38
N TYR A 26 22.92 0.21 8.26
CA TYR A 26 24.02 -0.06 9.22
C TYR A 26 25.05 1.06 9.27
N SER A 27 25.41 1.64 8.11
CA SER A 27 26.36 2.78 8.06
C SER A 27 25.80 4.01 8.77
N LEU A 28 24.50 4.27 8.64
CA LEU A 28 23.82 5.35 9.36
C LEU A 28 23.78 5.09 10.87
N ASP A 29 23.50 3.85 11.30
CA ASP A 29 23.49 3.46 12.71
C ASP A 29 24.90 3.63 13.32
N GLN A 30 25.95 3.26 12.60
CA GLN A 30 27.33 3.47 13.02
C GLN A 30 27.66 4.97 13.16
N SER A 31 27.24 5.78 12.21
CA SER A 31 27.42 7.24 12.26
C SER A 31 26.66 7.87 13.42
N LEU A 32 25.45 7.43 13.69
CA LEU A 32 24.63 7.88 14.82
C LEU A 32 25.24 7.51 16.20
N GLY A 33 26.04 6.44 16.25
CA GLY A 33 26.76 6.00 17.44
C GLY A 33 27.98 6.85 17.79
N ALA A 34 28.41 7.79 16.93
CA ALA A 34 29.57 8.64 17.20
C ALA A 34 29.30 9.56 18.40
N PRO A 35 30.17 9.58 19.45
CA PRO A 35 29.91 10.31 20.69
C PRO A 35 29.90 11.83 20.52
N GLU A 36 30.68 12.35 19.59
CA GLU A 36 30.86 13.82 19.39
C GLU A 36 29.98 14.38 18.27
N LEU A 37 28.92 13.66 17.86
CA LEU A 37 28.05 14.10 16.78
C LEU A 37 27.18 15.30 17.24
N PRO A 38 27.21 16.45 16.51
CA PRO A 38 26.34 17.59 16.82
C PRO A 38 24.84 17.19 16.80
N ALA A 39 24.06 17.85 17.66
CA ALA A 39 22.64 17.52 17.83
C ALA A 39 21.82 17.69 16.53
N SER A 40 22.12 18.72 15.73
CA SER A 40 21.50 18.97 14.42
C SER A 40 21.79 17.84 13.44
N THR A 41 23.07 17.48 13.30
CA THR A 41 23.49 16.39 12.42
C THR A 41 22.91 15.04 12.86
N ARG A 42 22.80 14.81 14.18
CA ARG A 42 22.15 13.61 14.73
C ARG A 42 20.67 13.56 14.37
N ALA A 43 19.96 14.68 14.37
CA ALA A 43 18.56 14.76 13.96
C ALA A 43 18.39 14.46 12.46
N GLU A 44 19.26 15.03 11.62
CA GLU A 44 19.27 14.76 10.17
C GLU A 44 19.53 13.29 9.85
N LEU A 45 20.54 12.69 10.49
CA LEU A 45 20.87 11.27 10.31
C LEU A 45 19.73 10.34 10.76
N ARG A 46 19.00 10.69 11.83
CA ARG A 46 17.81 9.94 12.24
C ARG A 46 16.72 10.01 11.18
N THR A 47 16.47 11.18 10.61
CA THR A 47 15.49 11.33 9.51
C THR A 47 15.88 10.48 8.32
N LEU A 48 17.15 10.50 7.91
CA LEU A 48 17.66 9.64 6.84
C LEU A 48 17.53 8.15 7.18
N ARG A 49 17.78 7.76 8.44
CA ARG A 49 17.64 6.38 8.89
C ARG A 49 16.20 5.88 8.81
N PHE A 50 15.23 6.72 9.15
CA PHE A 50 13.81 6.41 8.96
C PHE A 50 13.46 6.25 7.47
N ALA A 51 13.88 7.18 6.62
CA ALA A 51 13.66 7.11 5.18
C ALA A 51 14.25 5.82 4.55
N VAL A 52 15.43 5.40 4.98
CA VAL A 52 16.04 4.12 4.53
C VAL A 52 15.20 2.92 5.00
N THR A 53 14.66 2.96 6.22
CA THR A 53 13.79 1.89 6.73
C THR A 53 12.53 1.76 5.88
N ASP A 54 11.88 2.87 5.57
CA ASP A 54 10.69 2.91 4.72
C ASP A 54 10.98 2.40 3.31
N LEU A 55 12.14 2.76 2.75
CA LEU A 55 12.60 2.25 1.46
C LEU A 55 12.80 0.73 1.47
N ILE A 56 13.42 0.18 2.52
CA ILE A 56 13.59 -1.26 2.67
C ILE A 56 12.24 -1.97 2.68
N GLU A 57 11.27 -1.46 3.43
CA GLU A 57 9.92 -2.04 3.49
C GLU A 57 9.17 -1.91 2.16
N LYS A 58 9.34 -0.80 1.45
CA LYS A 58 8.79 -0.62 0.09
C LYS A 58 9.40 -1.64 -0.88
N VAL A 59 10.71 -1.80 -0.91
CA VAL A 59 11.39 -2.77 -1.77
C VAL A 59 10.96 -4.20 -1.43
N ARG A 60 10.86 -4.56 -0.15
CA ARG A 60 10.37 -5.89 0.27
C ARG A 60 8.96 -6.17 -0.22
N ARG A 61 8.06 -5.19 -0.12
CA ARG A 61 6.68 -5.31 -0.64
C ARG A 61 6.68 -5.54 -2.15
N GLU A 62 7.47 -4.78 -2.91
CA GLU A 62 7.60 -4.96 -4.36
C GLU A 62 8.14 -6.35 -4.73
N ILE A 63 9.14 -6.86 -4.01
CA ILE A 63 9.69 -8.21 -4.21
C ILE A 63 8.60 -9.28 -3.93
N LEU A 64 7.82 -9.11 -2.89
CA LEU A 64 6.71 -10.02 -2.58
C LEU A 64 5.65 -9.97 -3.68
N ASN A 65 5.31 -8.81 -4.20
CA ASN A 65 4.39 -8.64 -5.33
C ASN A 65 4.91 -9.30 -6.62
N LEU A 66 6.21 -9.27 -6.87
CA LEU A 66 6.85 -9.90 -8.03
C LEU A 66 7.04 -11.43 -7.88
N ARG A 67 7.18 -11.94 -6.66
CA ARG A 67 7.40 -13.36 -6.38
C ARG A 67 6.16 -14.23 -6.54
N HIS A 68 5.00 -13.64 -6.42
CA HIS A 68 3.75 -14.37 -6.64
C HIS A 68 3.29 -14.07 -8.07
N SER A 69 3.16 -15.10 -8.91
CA SER A 69 2.10 -15.13 -9.89
C SER A 69 0.85 -14.79 -9.09
N SER A 70 0.36 -13.55 -9.23
CA SER A 70 -0.52 -12.87 -8.29
C SER A 70 -1.54 -13.85 -7.72
N PRO A 71 -1.56 -14.13 -6.40
CA PRO A 71 -2.68 -14.81 -5.80
C PRO A 71 -3.92 -14.04 -6.23
N ASP A 72 -4.99 -14.75 -6.51
CA ASP A 72 -6.27 -14.15 -6.84
C ASP A 72 -6.53 -13.01 -5.82
N LEU A 73 -6.98 -11.87 -6.29
CA LEU A 73 -7.27 -10.71 -5.43
C LEU A 73 -8.15 -11.11 -4.24
N ARG A 74 -9.02 -12.13 -4.44
CA ARG A 74 -9.84 -12.70 -3.38
C ARG A 74 -9.00 -13.39 -2.29
N GLU A 75 -7.99 -14.17 -2.66
CA GLU A 75 -7.09 -14.82 -1.71
C GLU A 75 -6.32 -13.79 -0.89
N GLN A 76 -5.87 -12.72 -1.54
CA GLN A 76 -5.19 -11.60 -0.86
C GLN A 76 -6.14 -10.86 0.09
N ALA A 77 -7.38 -10.59 -0.32
CA ALA A 77 -8.39 -9.95 0.52
C ALA A 77 -8.70 -10.80 1.75
N ILE A 78 -8.84 -12.13 1.58
CA ILE A 78 -9.03 -13.07 2.69
C ILE A 78 -7.83 -13.06 3.65
N ALA A 79 -6.61 -13.06 3.12
CA ALA A 79 -5.39 -13.04 3.92
C ALA A 79 -5.26 -11.75 4.75
N ILE A 80 -5.75 -10.61 4.25
CA ILE A 80 -5.70 -9.30 4.92
C ILE A 80 -6.82 -9.14 5.93
N CYS A 81 -8.05 -9.44 5.52
CA CYS A 81 -9.24 -9.15 6.31
C CYS A 81 -9.65 -10.32 7.22
N GLY A 82 -9.27 -11.56 6.88
CA GLY A 82 -9.69 -12.76 7.60
C GLY A 82 -11.21 -12.89 7.65
N ASP A 83 -11.74 -13.27 8.81
CA ASP A 83 -13.18 -13.42 9.05
C ASP A 83 -13.97 -12.11 8.98
N ARG A 84 -13.29 -10.96 8.91
CA ARG A 84 -13.91 -9.63 8.77
C ARG A 84 -14.30 -9.30 7.32
N LEU A 85 -13.86 -10.10 6.35
CA LEU A 85 -14.26 -9.90 4.96
C LEU A 85 -15.73 -10.26 4.79
N GLY A 86 -16.57 -9.23 4.62
CA GLY A 86 -18.00 -9.37 4.37
C GLY A 86 -18.28 -9.57 2.87
N VAL A 87 -18.80 -8.55 2.21
CA VAL A 87 -19.06 -8.58 0.78
C VAL A 87 -17.75 -8.48 0.01
N PHE A 88 -17.50 -9.45 -0.86
CA PHE A 88 -16.44 -9.41 -1.86
C PHE A 88 -17.08 -9.58 -3.24
N ASP A 89 -17.40 -8.46 -3.87
CA ASP A 89 -18.10 -8.43 -5.15
C ASP A 89 -17.23 -7.74 -6.21
N LEU A 90 -16.65 -8.55 -7.08
CA LEU A 90 -15.95 -8.11 -8.26
C LEU A 90 -16.87 -8.29 -9.48
N THR A 91 -17.76 -7.34 -9.71
CA THR A 91 -18.66 -7.35 -10.87
C THR A 91 -17.87 -7.28 -12.17
N ILE A 92 -16.64 -6.78 -12.11
CA ILE A 92 -15.72 -6.70 -13.24
C ILE A 92 -14.35 -7.24 -12.86
N PRO A 93 -13.60 -7.85 -13.80
CA PRO A 93 -12.20 -8.14 -13.60
C PRO A 93 -11.44 -6.81 -13.52
N LEU A 94 -10.77 -6.57 -12.39
CA LEU A 94 -9.92 -5.40 -12.23
C LEU A 94 -8.63 -5.58 -13.03
N ASP A 95 -8.16 -4.50 -13.68
CA ASP A 95 -6.82 -4.44 -14.23
C ASP A 95 -5.80 -4.68 -13.10
N ARG A 96 -4.72 -5.38 -13.43
CA ARG A 96 -3.63 -5.62 -12.49
C ARG A 96 -3.04 -4.33 -11.90
N ALA A 97 -3.10 -3.23 -12.64
CA ALA A 97 -2.70 -1.92 -12.16
C ALA A 97 -3.52 -1.43 -10.94
N LEU A 98 -4.77 -1.89 -10.80
CA LEU A 98 -5.66 -1.50 -9.71
C LEU A 98 -5.50 -2.38 -8.45
N ASN A 99 -4.95 -3.58 -8.60
CA ASN A 99 -4.79 -4.51 -7.47
C ASN A 99 -4.00 -3.90 -6.28
N PRO A 100 -2.86 -3.20 -6.48
CA PRO A 100 -2.15 -2.57 -5.37
C PRO A 100 -3.00 -1.57 -4.60
N ILE A 101 -3.81 -0.77 -5.32
CA ILE A 101 -4.73 0.21 -4.71
C ILE A 101 -5.76 -0.52 -3.84
N VAL A 102 -6.41 -1.56 -4.37
CA VAL A 102 -7.40 -2.35 -3.62
C VAL A 102 -6.78 -2.99 -2.38
N ILE A 103 -5.62 -3.60 -2.51
CA ILE A 103 -4.92 -4.25 -1.40
C ILE A 103 -4.57 -3.25 -0.30
N GLU A 104 -4.10 -2.06 -0.65
CA GLU A 104 -3.77 -1.03 0.32
C GLU A 104 -5.01 -0.46 1.00
N LEU A 105 -6.13 -0.29 0.27
CA LEU A 105 -7.41 0.09 0.86
C LEU A 105 -7.93 -0.95 1.87
N LEU A 106 -7.86 -2.24 1.52
CA LEU A 106 -8.26 -3.32 2.42
C LEU A 106 -7.35 -3.41 3.65
N ARG A 107 -6.05 -3.19 3.48
CA ARG A 107 -5.09 -3.15 4.59
C ARG A 107 -5.39 -2.01 5.53
N ASN A 108 -5.61 -0.81 5.01
CA ASN A 108 -5.97 0.36 5.81
C ASN A 108 -7.25 0.12 6.61
N ALA A 109 -8.29 -0.44 6.00
CA ALA A 109 -9.51 -0.82 6.71
C ALA A 109 -9.23 -1.87 7.79
N SER A 110 -8.41 -2.90 7.49
CA SER A 110 -8.09 -3.98 8.41
C SER A 110 -7.27 -3.53 9.62
N GLU A 111 -6.31 -2.63 9.42
CA GLU A 111 -5.33 -2.24 10.46
C GLU A 111 -5.82 -1.05 11.30
N HIS A 112 -6.64 -0.17 10.73
CA HIS A 112 -6.90 1.15 11.33
C HIS A 112 -8.35 1.44 11.68
N SER A 113 -9.33 0.71 11.14
CA SER A 113 -10.74 1.01 11.38
C SER A 113 -11.30 0.39 12.66
N GLY A 114 -10.66 -0.68 13.19
CA GLY A 114 -11.25 -1.48 14.26
C GLY A 114 -12.56 -2.18 13.83
N ALA A 115 -12.82 -2.28 12.53
CA ALA A 115 -14.04 -2.84 11.99
C ALA A 115 -14.16 -4.34 12.24
N SER A 116 -15.38 -4.81 12.39
CA SER A 116 -15.75 -6.22 12.37
C SER A 116 -16.19 -6.70 10.98
N VAL A 117 -16.52 -5.77 10.08
CA VAL A 117 -16.91 -6.09 8.69
C VAL A 117 -16.22 -5.11 7.74
N ILE A 118 -15.59 -5.66 6.70
CA ILE A 118 -14.95 -4.92 5.61
C ILE A 118 -15.51 -5.44 4.30
N ASN A 119 -15.97 -4.56 3.43
CA ASN A 119 -16.55 -4.92 2.15
C ASN A 119 -15.75 -4.32 1.00
N LEU A 120 -15.64 -5.07 -0.09
CA LEU A 120 -15.12 -4.63 -1.36
C LEU A 120 -16.19 -4.82 -2.43
N ARG A 121 -16.44 -3.79 -3.20
CA ARG A 121 -17.31 -3.84 -4.39
C ARG A 121 -16.63 -3.14 -5.54
N THR A 122 -16.81 -3.69 -6.74
CA THR A 122 -16.38 -3.06 -7.98
C THR A 122 -17.54 -2.97 -8.94
N ARG A 123 -17.58 -1.89 -9.71
CA ARG A 123 -18.54 -1.71 -10.78
C ARG A 123 -17.88 -0.92 -11.91
N GLN A 124 -18.39 -1.07 -13.10
CA GLN A 124 -17.99 -0.27 -14.25
C GLN A 124 -19.23 0.31 -14.90
N ASP A 125 -19.16 1.57 -15.23
CA ASP A 125 -20.08 2.21 -16.16
C ASP A 125 -19.35 2.54 -17.48
N GLN A 126 -19.98 3.30 -18.34
CA GLN A 126 -19.41 3.66 -19.65
C GLN A 126 -18.17 4.56 -19.55
N THR A 127 -17.93 5.14 -18.39
CA THR A 127 -16.94 6.22 -18.20
C THR A 127 -15.89 5.85 -17.15
N PHE A 128 -16.29 5.09 -16.13
CA PHE A 128 -15.43 4.83 -14.98
C PHE A 128 -15.47 3.37 -14.52
N THR A 129 -14.31 2.89 -14.11
CA THR A 129 -14.18 1.75 -13.19
C THR A 129 -14.22 2.28 -11.77
N VAL A 130 -15.19 1.85 -10.98
CA VAL A 130 -15.40 2.29 -9.59
C VAL A 130 -15.07 1.14 -8.63
N ILE A 131 -14.22 1.44 -7.65
CA ILE A 131 -13.84 0.55 -6.57
C ILE A 131 -14.33 1.17 -5.27
N GLU A 132 -15.08 0.41 -4.47
CA GLU A 132 -15.60 0.82 -3.17
C GLU A 132 -15.11 -0.14 -2.10
N VAL A 133 -14.41 0.40 -1.11
CA VAL A 133 -14.08 -0.31 0.14
C VAL A 133 -14.81 0.37 1.27
N SER A 134 -15.60 -0.39 2.01
CA SER A 134 -16.33 0.13 3.18
C SER A 134 -16.10 -0.74 4.39
N ASP A 135 -16.11 -0.11 5.55
CA ASP A 135 -16.01 -0.77 6.85
C ASP A 135 -17.06 -0.23 7.83
N ASN A 136 -17.31 -0.99 8.88
CA ASN A 136 -18.21 -0.60 9.98
C ASN A 136 -17.44 -0.19 11.25
N GLY A 137 -16.21 0.30 11.10
CA GLY A 137 -15.35 0.66 12.21
C GLY A 137 -15.63 2.04 12.80
N ILE A 138 -14.60 2.65 13.35
CA ILE A 138 -14.72 3.93 14.07
C ILE A 138 -15.02 5.12 13.15
N GLY A 139 -14.91 4.97 11.81
CA GLY A 139 -15.06 6.06 10.86
C GLY A 139 -14.02 7.18 11.07
N GLY A 140 -14.35 8.37 10.59
CA GLY A 140 -13.54 9.58 10.78
C GLY A 140 -12.39 9.71 9.80
N VAL A 141 -12.60 10.49 8.74
CA VAL A 141 -11.53 10.97 7.87
C VAL A 141 -10.90 12.20 8.51
N GLU A 142 -10.34 12.07 9.71
CA GLU A 142 -9.29 13.01 10.06
C GLU A 142 -8.10 12.65 9.19
N MET A 143 -7.86 13.44 8.16
CA MET A 143 -6.60 13.47 7.42
C MET A 143 -5.52 13.92 8.38
N LYS A 144 -5.18 13.06 9.35
CA LYS A 144 -3.97 13.22 10.12
C LYS A 144 -2.84 12.99 9.15
N THR A 145 -2.01 13.99 9.01
CA THR A 145 -0.82 14.09 8.16
C THR A 145 0.16 12.90 8.29
N ASP A 146 -0.10 11.98 9.20
CA ASP A 146 0.76 10.83 9.50
C ASP A 146 0.34 9.51 8.82
N ARG A 147 -0.72 9.52 7.99
CA ARG A 147 -1.16 8.32 7.27
C ARG A 147 -0.53 8.24 5.88
N PHE A 148 0.73 7.88 5.83
CA PHE A 148 1.49 7.68 4.58
C PHE A 148 0.80 6.74 3.57
N GLY A 149 -0.01 5.78 4.02
CA GLY A 149 -0.75 4.86 3.15
C GLY A 149 -1.79 5.56 2.27
N LEU A 150 -2.59 6.49 2.82
CA LEU A 150 -3.62 7.21 2.05
C LEU A 150 -3.01 8.20 1.05
N VAL A 151 -1.87 8.80 1.37
CA VAL A 151 -1.14 9.68 0.44
C VAL A 151 -0.66 8.87 -0.77
N GLY A 152 -0.05 7.70 -0.55
CA GLY A 152 0.40 6.83 -1.63
C GLY A 152 -0.74 6.31 -2.51
N ILE A 153 -1.92 6.03 -1.92
CA ILE A 153 -3.11 5.68 -2.70
C ILE A 153 -3.57 6.86 -3.55
N ALA A 154 -3.64 8.06 -2.97
CA ALA A 154 -4.08 9.25 -3.70
C ALA A 154 -3.14 9.56 -4.87
N GLU A 155 -1.83 9.43 -4.69
CA GLU A 155 -0.83 9.58 -5.76
C GLU A 155 -1.03 8.53 -6.85
N ALA A 156 -1.19 7.25 -6.51
CA ALA A 156 -1.40 6.16 -7.47
C ALA A 156 -2.73 6.35 -8.25
N VAL A 157 -3.78 6.81 -7.59
CA VAL A 157 -5.06 7.12 -8.23
C VAL A 157 -4.92 8.31 -9.18
N ALA A 158 -4.18 9.35 -8.79
CA ALA A 158 -3.93 10.52 -9.64
C ALA A 158 -3.09 10.18 -10.88
N GLU A 159 -2.09 9.28 -10.77
CA GLU A 159 -1.33 8.77 -11.93
C GLU A 159 -2.23 8.08 -12.96
N LEU A 160 -3.33 7.45 -12.51
CA LEU A 160 -4.34 6.84 -13.36
C LEU A 160 -5.44 7.84 -13.79
N SER A 161 -5.24 9.14 -13.58
CA SER A 161 -6.25 10.19 -13.83
C SER A 161 -7.57 9.95 -13.11
N GLY A 162 -7.52 9.24 -11.99
CA GLY A 162 -8.68 8.88 -11.18
C GLY A 162 -8.99 9.89 -10.08
N LEU A 163 -10.08 9.63 -9.38
CA LEU A 163 -10.55 10.39 -8.23
C LEU A 163 -10.73 9.46 -7.02
N ILE A 164 -10.37 9.92 -5.85
CA ILE A 164 -10.63 9.26 -4.58
C ILE A 164 -11.54 10.12 -3.71
N GLU A 165 -12.58 9.51 -3.17
CA GLU A 165 -13.58 10.14 -2.32
C GLU A 165 -13.73 9.37 -1.01
N PHE A 166 -13.93 10.10 0.08
CA PHE A 166 -14.13 9.55 1.41
C PHE A 166 -15.50 9.97 1.92
N SER A 167 -16.24 9.03 2.49
CA SER A 167 -17.56 9.29 3.06
C SER A 167 -17.69 8.59 4.40
N ASP A 168 -17.96 9.34 5.46
CA ASP A 168 -18.26 8.77 6.75
C ASP A 168 -19.60 8.02 6.71
N LEU A 169 -19.58 6.81 7.22
CA LEU A 169 -20.75 6.00 7.50
C LEU A 169 -21.03 6.09 9.02
N ALA A 170 -22.21 5.78 9.45
CA ALA A 170 -22.55 5.80 10.85
C ALA A 170 -22.97 4.39 11.34
N PRO A 171 -22.06 3.52 11.77
CA PRO A 171 -20.60 3.68 11.89
C PRO A 171 -19.82 3.31 10.63
N GLY A 172 -18.53 3.75 10.55
CA GLY A 172 -17.57 3.29 9.57
C GLY A 172 -17.18 4.32 8.53
N LEU A 173 -16.45 3.86 7.52
CA LEU A 173 -15.92 4.65 6.42
C LEU A 173 -16.21 3.97 5.08
N LEU A 174 -16.53 4.75 4.07
CA LEU A 174 -16.53 4.35 2.66
C LEU A 174 -15.44 5.12 1.93
N ILE A 175 -14.57 4.40 1.26
CA ILE A 175 -13.59 4.94 0.31
C ILE A 175 -14.01 4.50 -1.09
N ARG A 176 -14.18 5.48 -1.98
CA ARG A 176 -14.51 5.26 -3.38
C ARG A 176 -13.38 5.75 -4.25
N VAL A 177 -12.91 4.90 -5.15
CA VAL A 177 -11.93 5.22 -6.18
C VAL A 177 -12.62 5.09 -7.54
N SER A 178 -12.53 6.13 -8.36
CA SER A 178 -13.11 6.16 -9.71
C SER A 178 -11.97 6.40 -10.71
N ILE A 179 -11.75 5.43 -11.62
CA ILE A 179 -10.72 5.49 -12.65
C ILE A 179 -11.40 5.56 -14.01
N PRO A 180 -11.01 6.48 -14.93
CA PRO A 180 -11.53 6.51 -16.29
C PRO A 180 -11.31 5.17 -17.01
N SER A 181 -12.35 4.71 -17.74
CA SER A 181 -12.35 3.42 -18.48
C SER A 181 -11.66 3.54 -19.82
#